data_531a4657bcfa5b20e5ac88017d495cd2
#
_entry.id   531a4657bcfa5b20e5ac88017d495cd2
#
_cell.length_a   1.000
_cell.length_b   1.000
_cell.length_c   1.000
_cell.angle_alpha   90.00
_cell.angle_beta   90.00
_cell.angle_gamma   90.00
#
_symmetry.space_group_name_H-M   'P 1'
#
loop_
_entity.id
_entity.type
_entity.pdbx_description
1 polymer ?
#
loop_
_entity_poly.entity_id
_entity_poly.type
_entity_poly.pdbx_seq_one_letter_code
_entity_poly.pdbx_strand_id
1 'polypeptide(L)'
;KALKAAGQPIIGFGAGEPDFATPQHIVEAAVAACTDPANHRYTPAGGLPVLKEALVVKTQRDSGWRPEVSQVLVTNGGKHAVYNSCAALLNPGDEVLLPAPYWTTYPESIALAGGTTVVLPTDTTSGFRVTVDQLEAARTPNTKALMFVSPSNPTGAVYPADEITAIGRWAAEHGIWVIADEIYEHLTYDDHVHHSMRALVPEIADHFVAVNGVAKTYAMTGWRIGWMIGPDDLIRAAGNLQSHGTSNVSNVSQRAALAAVSGDLTDVADMRASFDRRRRRMVEMLRAIDGVDLLTPQGAFYAFPDLTAFLGRKVGGRVATTTSELATIILEEANVAIVPGEAFGAPGYARLSFALGDDDLGEGLTRIGELLTG
;
A
#
# COMPACT_ATOMS: atom_id res chain seq x y z
N LYS A 1 12.01 -3.97 -17.11
CA LYS A 1 12.96 -5.06 -16.78
C LYS A 1 13.67 -5.60 -18.04
N ALA A 2 12.93 -5.96 -19.11
CA ALA A 2 13.52 -6.48 -20.34
C ALA A 2 14.53 -5.52 -20.97
N LEU A 3 14.20 -4.22 -21.10
CA LEU A 3 15.09 -3.20 -21.63
C LEU A 3 16.37 -3.02 -20.78
N LYS A 4 16.21 -2.99 -19.45
CA LYS A 4 17.36 -2.92 -18.53
C LYS A 4 18.24 -4.18 -18.62
N ALA A 5 17.65 -5.37 -18.78
CA ALA A 5 18.38 -6.61 -19.02
C ALA A 5 19.09 -6.62 -20.39
N ALA A 6 18.58 -5.89 -21.38
CA ALA A 6 19.21 -5.66 -22.68
C ALA A 6 20.29 -4.56 -22.66
N GLY A 7 20.67 -4.04 -21.50
CA GLY A 7 21.73 -3.04 -21.34
C GLY A 7 21.30 -1.59 -21.56
N GLN A 8 19.99 -1.31 -21.71
CA GLN A 8 19.54 0.08 -21.81
C GLN A 8 19.60 0.79 -20.44
N PRO A 9 19.96 2.09 -20.39
CA PRO A 9 20.13 2.85 -19.14
C PRO A 9 18.77 3.33 -18.60
N ILE A 10 17.84 2.39 -18.36
CA ILE A 10 16.50 2.70 -17.89
C ILE A 10 16.51 3.06 -16.42
N ILE A 11 15.99 4.25 -16.08
CA ILE A 11 15.68 4.67 -14.71
C ILE A 11 14.23 4.34 -14.44
N GLY A 12 13.95 3.63 -13.32
CA GLY A 12 12.61 3.12 -13.04
C GLY A 12 11.97 3.77 -11.83
N PHE A 13 10.93 4.59 -12.03
CA PHE A 13 10.07 5.12 -10.97
C PHE A 13 8.86 4.22 -10.68
N GLY A 14 8.77 3.06 -11.29
CA GLY A 14 7.63 2.14 -11.12
C GLY A 14 7.74 1.20 -9.91
N ALA A 15 8.88 1.17 -9.21
CA ALA A 15 9.08 0.25 -8.10
C ALA A 15 8.13 0.56 -6.93
N GLY A 16 7.49 -0.48 -6.41
CA GLY A 16 6.63 -0.39 -5.23
C GLY A 16 7.32 -0.98 -4.00
N GLU A 17 8.63 -0.81 -3.86
CA GLU A 17 9.43 -1.37 -2.77
C GLU A 17 10.53 -0.42 -2.34
N PRO A 18 10.91 -0.41 -1.04
CA PRO A 18 12.09 0.29 -0.56
C PRO A 18 13.35 -0.17 -1.29
N ASP A 19 14.25 0.77 -1.58
CA ASP A 19 15.56 0.49 -2.18
C ASP A 19 16.66 0.21 -1.13
N PHE A 20 16.26 0.09 0.13
CA PHE A 20 17.13 -0.26 1.24
C PHE A 20 17.24 -1.77 1.41
N ALA A 21 18.39 -2.24 1.89
CA ALA A 21 18.52 -3.60 2.37
C ALA A 21 17.68 -3.78 3.66
N THR A 22 17.22 -5.01 3.88
CA THR A 22 16.62 -5.39 5.18
C THR A 22 17.65 -5.15 6.30
N PRO A 23 17.29 -4.51 7.44
CA PRO A 23 18.19 -4.27 8.56
C PRO A 23 18.94 -5.53 9.02
N GLN A 24 20.22 -5.36 9.37
CA GLN A 24 21.13 -6.47 9.62
C GLN A 24 20.67 -7.41 10.75
N HIS A 25 20.13 -6.87 11.84
CA HIS A 25 19.62 -7.67 12.97
C HIS A 25 18.47 -8.60 12.57
N ILE A 26 17.65 -8.20 11.58
CA ILE A 26 16.56 -9.02 11.01
C ILE A 26 17.14 -10.16 10.17
N VAL A 27 18.16 -9.86 9.35
CA VAL A 27 18.86 -10.86 8.55
C VAL A 27 19.53 -11.90 9.43
N GLU A 28 20.19 -11.47 10.51
CA GLU A 28 20.83 -12.35 11.49
C GLU A 28 19.83 -13.29 12.18
N ALA A 29 18.65 -12.79 12.53
CA ALA A 29 17.57 -13.63 13.07
C ALA A 29 17.11 -14.71 12.08
N ALA A 30 17.06 -14.38 10.78
CA ALA A 30 16.74 -15.35 9.75
C ALA A 30 17.85 -16.41 9.59
N VAL A 31 19.11 -15.99 9.58
CA VAL A 31 20.27 -16.90 9.49
C VAL A 31 20.26 -17.87 10.68
N ALA A 32 20.03 -17.38 11.91
CA ALA A 32 19.90 -18.23 13.08
C ALA A 32 18.71 -19.21 12.94
N ALA A 33 17.57 -18.75 12.41
CA ALA A 33 16.43 -19.60 12.18
C ALA A 33 16.66 -20.70 11.12
N CYS A 34 17.50 -20.44 10.12
CA CYS A 34 17.88 -21.46 9.11
C CYS A 34 18.66 -22.62 9.72
N THR A 35 19.36 -22.40 10.83
CA THR A 35 20.17 -23.45 11.49
C THR A 35 19.38 -24.23 12.56
N ASP A 36 18.20 -23.79 12.92
CA ASP A 36 17.33 -24.46 13.89
C ASP A 36 16.37 -25.44 13.17
N PRO A 37 16.54 -26.77 13.39
CA PRO A 37 15.70 -27.78 12.75
C PRO A 37 14.19 -27.66 13.06
N ALA A 38 13.80 -26.98 14.13
CA ALA A 38 12.39 -26.73 14.44
C ALA A 38 11.71 -25.88 13.36
N ASN A 39 12.45 -25.00 12.69
CA ASN A 39 11.93 -24.17 11.59
C ASN A 39 11.83 -24.90 10.24
N HIS A 40 12.35 -26.13 10.13
CA HIS A 40 12.29 -26.95 8.90
C HIS A 40 11.00 -27.77 8.79
N ARG A 41 10.06 -27.61 9.71
CA ARG A 41 8.82 -28.41 9.81
C ARG A 41 7.60 -27.50 9.68
N TYR A 42 6.45 -28.11 9.40
CA TYR A 42 5.18 -27.40 9.45
C TYR A 42 4.91 -26.80 10.83
N THR A 43 4.31 -25.62 10.83
CA THR A 43 3.82 -24.91 12.02
C THR A 43 2.35 -24.56 11.84
N PRO A 44 1.65 -24.02 12.85
CA PRO A 44 0.26 -23.62 12.69
C PRO A 44 0.05 -22.72 11.46
N ALA A 45 -0.97 -23.02 10.66
CA ALA A 45 -1.28 -22.29 9.44
C ALA A 45 -1.52 -20.79 9.70
N GLY A 46 -2.04 -20.44 10.88
CA GLY A 46 -2.30 -19.05 11.29
C GLY A 46 -1.06 -18.25 11.74
N GLY A 47 0.12 -18.90 11.75
CA GLY A 47 1.39 -18.28 12.16
C GLY A 47 1.93 -18.78 13.48
N LEU A 48 3.21 -18.50 13.73
CA LEU A 48 3.88 -18.83 14.99
C LEU A 48 3.23 -18.07 16.16
N PRO A 49 2.89 -18.76 17.27
CA PRO A 49 2.29 -18.07 18.44
C PRO A 49 3.10 -16.87 18.93
N VAL A 50 4.42 -17.01 19.03
CA VAL A 50 5.31 -15.93 19.47
C VAL A 50 5.28 -14.71 18.52
N LEU A 51 5.10 -14.91 17.21
CA LEU A 51 4.94 -13.81 16.27
C LEU A 51 3.58 -13.14 16.45
N LYS A 52 2.51 -13.91 16.63
CA LYS A 52 1.17 -13.36 16.87
C LYS A 52 1.13 -12.52 18.16
N GLU A 53 1.76 -12.98 19.24
CA GLU A 53 1.91 -12.23 20.48
C GLU A 53 2.69 -10.92 20.25
N ALA A 54 3.78 -10.96 19.50
CA ALA A 54 4.54 -9.77 19.15
C ALA A 54 3.73 -8.78 18.29
N LEU A 55 2.89 -9.27 17.38
CA LEU A 55 1.99 -8.44 16.58
C LEU A 55 0.91 -7.76 17.43
N VAL A 56 0.40 -8.42 18.48
CA VAL A 56 -0.51 -7.79 19.46
C VAL A 56 0.18 -6.60 20.15
N VAL A 57 1.43 -6.79 20.61
CA VAL A 57 2.21 -5.73 21.27
C VAL A 57 2.51 -4.60 20.29
N LYS A 58 2.92 -4.93 19.04
CA LYS A 58 3.15 -3.95 17.98
C LYS A 58 1.90 -3.12 17.70
N THR A 59 0.75 -3.77 17.53
CA THR A 59 -0.51 -3.06 17.23
C THR A 59 -0.88 -2.08 18.36
N GLN A 60 -0.70 -2.48 19.63
CA GLN A 60 -0.91 -1.58 20.76
C GLN A 60 0.06 -0.40 20.73
N ARG A 61 1.34 -0.63 20.42
CA ARG A 61 2.39 0.41 20.36
C ARG A 61 2.14 1.40 19.22
N ASP A 62 1.84 0.90 18.01
CA ASP A 62 1.89 1.69 16.78
C ASP A 62 0.50 2.25 16.39
N SER A 63 -0.56 1.49 16.67
CA SER A 63 -1.94 1.81 16.24
C SER A 63 -2.87 2.17 17.39
N GLY A 64 -2.43 2.05 18.67
CA GLY A 64 -3.17 2.51 19.83
C GLY A 64 -4.31 1.60 20.31
N TRP A 65 -4.50 0.41 19.72
CA TRP A 65 -5.50 -0.57 20.15
C TRP A 65 -4.89 -1.96 20.29
N ARG A 66 -5.48 -2.80 21.14
CA ARG A 66 -4.94 -4.11 21.46
C ARG A 66 -5.89 -5.24 21.01
N PRO A 67 -5.53 -6.04 20.02
CA PRO A 67 -6.27 -7.25 19.67
C PRO A 67 -5.95 -8.40 20.64
N GLU A 68 -6.78 -9.45 20.60
CA GLU A 68 -6.45 -10.75 21.17
C GLU A 68 -5.57 -11.55 20.17
N VAL A 69 -4.79 -12.50 20.70
CA VAL A 69 -3.91 -13.35 19.85
C VAL A 69 -4.73 -14.18 18.84
N SER A 70 -5.95 -14.60 19.21
CA SER A 70 -6.88 -15.30 18.32
C SER A 70 -7.30 -14.48 17.09
N GLN A 71 -7.32 -13.15 17.24
CA GLN A 71 -7.70 -12.18 16.20
C GLN A 71 -6.60 -11.89 15.18
N VAL A 72 -5.45 -12.53 15.27
CA VAL A 72 -4.30 -12.31 14.36
C VAL A 72 -4.10 -13.52 13.47
N LEU A 73 -3.99 -13.29 12.16
CA LEU A 73 -3.60 -14.29 11.14
C LEU A 73 -2.37 -13.78 10.38
N VAL A 74 -1.27 -14.53 10.46
CA VAL A 74 -0.05 -14.24 9.69
C VAL A 74 -0.21 -14.79 8.27
N THR A 75 0.13 -13.97 7.26
CA THR A 75 -0.11 -14.25 5.83
C THR A 75 1.16 -14.12 4.99
N ASN A 76 1.14 -14.65 3.75
CA ASN A 76 2.25 -14.53 2.78
C ASN A 76 2.35 -13.11 2.18
N GLY A 77 2.57 -12.11 3.05
CA GLY A 77 2.60 -10.68 2.75
C GLY A 77 1.22 -10.02 2.79
N GLY A 78 1.17 -8.69 2.79
CA GLY A 78 -0.08 -7.90 2.84
C GLY A 78 -1.03 -8.22 1.69
N LYS A 79 -0.51 -8.52 0.48
CA LYS A 79 -1.36 -8.93 -0.66
C LYS A 79 -2.21 -10.16 -0.34
N HIS A 80 -1.64 -11.16 0.34
CA HIS A 80 -2.37 -12.35 0.76
C HIS A 80 -3.39 -12.01 1.87
N ALA A 81 -3.07 -11.08 2.76
CA ALA A 81 -4.02 -10.59 3.76
C ALA A 81 -5.23 -9.90 3.11
N VAL A 82 -5.01 -9.03 2.10
CA VAL A 82 -6.10 -8.41 1.32
C VAL A 82 -6.96 -9.46 0.64
N TYR A 83 -6.34 -10.40 -0.07
CA TYR A 83 -7.09 -11.48 -0.73
C TYR A 83 -7.88 -12.33 0.25
N ASN A 84 -7.27 -12.76 1.36
CA ASN A 84 -7.95 -13.55 2.38
C ASN A 84 -9.12 -12.79 3.03
N SER A 85 -8.99 -11.47 3.25
CA SER A 85 -10.07 -10.63 3.75
C SER A 85 -11.25 -10.62 2.77
N CYS A 86 -11.00 -10.37 1.50
CA CYS A 86 -12.03 -10.40 0.46
C CYS A 86 -12.68 -11.79 0.36
N ALA A 87 -11.87 -12.85 0.25
CA ALA A 87 -12.36 -14.22 0.05
C ALA A 87 -13.13 -14.80 1.25
N ALA A 88 -12.86 -14.29 2.47
CA ALA A 88 -13.60 -14.68 3.66
C ALA A 88 -14.89 -13.88 3.90
N LEU A 89 -14.99 -12.67 3.32
CA LEU A 89 -16.12 -11.75 3.54
C LEU A 89 -17.15 -11.74 2.42
N LEU A 90 -16.70 -11.89 1.15
CA LEU A 90 -17.52 -11.60 -0.01
C LEU A 90 -18.20 -12.85 -0.56
N ASN A 91 -19.43 -12.67 -1.02
CA ASN A 91 -20.20 -13.61 -1.80
C ASN A 91 -20.53 -13.01 -3.19
N PRO A 92 -20.90 -13.83 -4.17
CA PRO A 92 -21.40 -13.31 -5.45
C PRO A 92 -22.56 -12.33 -5.26
N GLY A 93 -22.41 -11.12 -5.83
CA GLY A 93 -23.39 -10.04 -5.70
C GLY A 93 -23.07 -9.00 -4.62
N ASP A 94 -22.13 -9.28 -3.72
CA ASP A 94 -21.64 -8.29 -2.75
C ASP A 94 -20.85 -7.18 -3.46
N GLU A 95 -21.05 -5.94 -3.05
CA GLU A 95 -20.35 -4.77 -3.56
C GLU A 95 -19.31 -4.27 -2.57
N VAL A 96 -18.16 -3.86 -3.09
CA VAL A 96 -17.09 -3.23 -2.31
C VAL A 96 -16.87 -1.82 -2.83
N LEU A 97 -17.05 -0.83 -1.97
CA LEU A 97 -16.71 0.56 -2.25
C LEU A 97 -15.19 0.71 -2.30
N LEU A 98 -14.68 1.23 -3.41
CA LEU A 98 -13.26 1.40 -3.64
C LEU A 98 -12.94 2.83 -4.06
N PRO A 99 -12.44 3.69 -3.14
CA PRO A 99 -11.94 5.02 -3.52
C PRO A 99 -10.81 4.91 -4.54
N ALA A 100 -10.92 5.66 -5.64
CA ALA A 100 -9.87 5.80 -6.65
C ALA A 100 -9.19 7.18 -6.46
N PRO A 101 -7.86 7.28 -6.67
CA PRO A 101 -6.93 6.25 -7.13
C PRO A 101 -6.67 5.15 -6.09
N TYR A 102 -6.50 3.91 -6.56
CA TYR A 102 -6.35 2.73 -5.72
C TYR A 102 -5.15 1.86 -6.15
N TRP A 103 -4.64 1.03 -5.27
CA TRP A 103 -3.66 0.01 -5.64
C TRP A 103 -4.30 -1.08 -6.51
N THR A 104 -3.65 -1.40 -7.62
CA THR A 104 -4.13 -2.31 -8.66
C THR A 104 -4.57 -3.70 -8.17
N THR A 105 -4.13 -4.12 -6.99
CA THR A 105 -4.48 -5.43 -6.41
C THR A 105 -5.89 -5.45 -5.82
N TYR A 106 -6.46 -4.31 -5.39
CA TYR A 106 -7.76 -4.33 -4.72
C TYR A 106 -8.90 -4.79 -5.62
N PRO A 107 -9.13 -4.21 -6.82
CA PRO A 107 -10.21 -4.67 -7.68
C PRO A 107 -10.03 -6.14 -8.08
N GLU A 108 -8.80 -6.59 -8.30
CA GLU A 108 -8.51 -7.97 -8.63
C GLU A 108 -8.84 -8.92 -7.47
N SER A 109 -8.50 -8.55 -6.22
CA SER A 109 -8.82 -9.35 -5.04
C SER A 109 -10.32 -9.44 -4.80
N ILE A 110 -11.06 -8.36 -5.04
CA ILE A 110 -12.53 -8.31 -4.96
C ILE A 110 -13.14 -9.23 -6.02
N ALA A 111 -12.69 -9.11 -7.29
CA ALA A 111 -13.18 -9.94 -8.39
C ALA A 111 -12.89 -11.43 -8.20
N LEU A 112 -11.67 -11.79 -7.74
CA LEU A 112 -11.30 -13.16 -7.43
C LEU A 112 -12.12 -13.76 -6.29
N ALA A 113 -12.62 -12.93 -5.38
CA ALA A 113 -13.53 -13.34 -4.30
C ALA A 113 -15.01 -13.39 -4.73
N GLY A 114 -15.33 -13.03 -5.98
CA GLY A 114 -16.69 -13.02 -6.51
C GLY A 114 -17.49 -11.75 -6.24
N GLY A 115 -16.86 -10.73 -5.63
CA GLY A 115 -17.48 -9.43 -5.37
C GLY A 115 -17.43 -8.49 -6.57
N THR A 116 -18.18 -7.40 -6.48
CA THR A 116 -18.23 -6.32 -7.47
C THR A 116 -17.59 -5.06 -6.92
N THR A 117 -16.66 -4.47 -7.66
CA THR A 117 -16.02 -3.20 -7.29
C THR A 117 -16.91 -2.02 -7.67
N VAL A 118 -17.25 -1.16 -6.71
CA VAL A 118 -17.89 0.13 -6.92
C VAL A 118 -16.84 1.22 -6.74
N VAL A 119 -16.35 1.77 -7.85
CA VAL A 119 -15.29 2.78 -7.85
C VAL A 119 -15.83 4.15 -7.48
N LEU A 120 -15.20 4.82 -6.52
CA LEU A 120 -15.51 6.17 -6.05
C LEU A 120 -14.40 7.12 -6.50
N PRO A 121 -14.59 7.91 -7.56
CA PRO A 121 -13.57 8.84 -8.02
C PRO A 121 -13.26 9.91 -6.96
N THR A 122 -11.99 10.16 -6.74
CA THR A 122 -11.48 11.31 -5.98
C THR A 122 -10.40 12.02 -6.81
N ASP A 123 -10.11 13.25 -6.48
CA ASP A 123 -9.17 14.09 -7.22
C ASP A 123 -8.35 15.01 -6.30
N THR A 124 -7.60 15.92 -6.89
CA THR A 124 -6.78 16.89 -6.17
C THR A 124 -7.60 17.86 -5.31
N THR A 125 -8.86 18.15 -5.68
CA THR A 125 -9.73 19.06 -4.91
C THR A 125 -10.14 18.48 -3.57
N SER A 126 -10.31 17.15 -3.51
CA SER A 126 -10.58 16.39 -2.27
C SER A 126 -9.30 15.90 -1.58
N GLY A 127 -8.12 16.21 -2.14
CA GLY A 127 -6.84 15.64 -1.67
C GLY A 127 -6.75 14.13 -1.86
N PHE A 128 -7.43 13.58 -2.85
CA PHE A 128 -7.59 12.14 -3.11
C PHE A 128 -8.20 11.36 -1.94
N ARG A 129 -9.09 11.99 -1.16
CA ARG A 129 -9.80 11.38 -0.04
C ARG A 129 -11.30 11.33 -0.32
N VAL A 130 -11.93 10.19 -0.04
CA VAL A 130 -13.39 10.02 -0.16
C VAL A 130 -14.08 10.66 1.03
N THR A 131 -15.26 11.22 0.79
CA THR A 131 -16.13 11.79 1.84
C THR A 131 -17.25 10.83 2.22
N VAL A 132 -17.85 11.03 3.40
CA VAL A 132 -19.03 10.27 3.85
C VAL A 132 -20.20 10.46 2.87
N ASP A 133 -20.39 11.67 2.33
CA ASP A 133 -21.46 11.94 1.35
C ASP A 133 -21.28 11.11 0.07
N GLN A 134 -20.03 10.95 -0.42
CA GLN A 134 -19.76 10.09 -1.57
C GLN A 134 -20.00 8.60 -1.26
N LEU A 135 -19.64 8.16 -0.06
CA LEU A 135 -19.88 6.79 0.41
C LEU A 135 -21.39 6.52 0.50
N GLU A 136 -22.15 7.41 1.12
CA GLU A 136 -23.63 7.27 1.24
C GLU A 136 -24.32 7.30 -0.12
N ALA A 137 -23.91 8.19 -1.02
CA ALA A 137 -24.47 8.28 -2.36
C ALA A 137 -24.26 7.02 -3.21
N ALA A 138 -23.16 6.27 -2.94
CA ALA A 138 -22.82 5.05 -3.65
C ALA A 138 -23.32 3.78 -2.97
N ARG A 139 -23.78 3.88 -1.72
CA ARG A 139 -24.27 2.74 -0.94
C ARG A 139 -25.55 2.15 -1.53
N THR A 140 -25.57 0.83 -1.65
CA THR A 140 -26.73 0.04 -2.04
C THR A 140 -27.03 -1.03 -0.99
N PRO A 141 -28.17 -1.74 -1.07
CA PRO A 141 -28.43 -2.91 -0.22
C PRO A 141 -27.38 -4.04 -0.35
N ASN A 142 -26.58 -4.05 -1.44
CA ASN A 142 -25.55 -5.04 -1.70
C ASN A 142 -24.18 -4.59 -1.21
N THR A 143 -24.03 -3.36 -0.74
CA THR A 143 -22.77 -2.84 -0.24
C THR A 143 -22.34 -3.60 1.02
N LYS A 144 -21.26 -4.37 0.87
CA LYS A 144 -20.73 -5.26 1.91
C LYS A 144 -19.54 -4.66 2.63
N ALA A 145 -18.63 -4.02 1.88
CA ALA A 145 -17.37 -3.53 2.44
C ALA A 145 -16.88 -2.22 1.79
N LEU A 146 -16.03 -1.52 2.53
CA LEU A 146 -15.21 -0.41 2.08
C LEU A 146 -13.74 -0.85 2.13
N MET A 147 -13.02 -0.69 1.02
CA MET A 147 -11.56 -0.78 0.98
C MET A 147 -10.97 0.58 1.37
N PHE A 148 -10.36 0.67 2.54
CA PHE A 148 -9.83 1.92 3.11
C PHE A 148 -8.31 1.85 3.22
N VAL A 149 -7.60 2.87 2.72
CA VAL A 149 -6.13 2.88 2.65
C VAL A 149 -5.58 4.22 3.11
N SER A 150 -4.79 4.22 4.18
CA SER A 150 -4.12 5.41 4.69
C SER A 150 -2.85 5.03 5.46
N PRO A 151 -1.66 5.54 5.04
CA PRO A 151 -1.34 6.33 3.84
C PRO A 151 -1.57 5.57 2.52
N SER A 152 -1.94 6.30 1.46
CA SER A 152 -2.40 5.72 0.20
C SER A 152 -1.27 5.42 -0.79
N ASN A 153 -1.41 4.32 -1.51
CA ASN A 153 -0.76 4.03 -2.78
C ASN A 153 -1.86 4.08 -3.88
N PRO A 154 -1.81 5.00 -4.87
CA PRO A 154 -0.59 5.66 -5.39
C PRO A 154 -0.36 7.11 -4.94
N THR A 155 -1.27 7.76 -4.24
CA THR A 155 -1.33 9.22 -4.09
C THR A 155 -0.44 9.79 -2.98
N GLY A 156 -0.09 8.98 -1.98
CA GLY A 156 0.56 9.44 -0.75
C GLY A 156 -0.37 10.23 0.17
N ALA A 157 -1.68 10.25 -0.08
CA ALA A 157 -2.65 10.91 0.79
C ALA A 157 -2.73 10.23 2.16
N VAL A 158 -2.89 11.03 3.20
CA VAL A 158 -3.11 10.58 4.59
C VAL A 158 -4.43 11.18 5.06
N TYR A 159 -5.33 10.33 5.55
CA TYR A 159 -6.60 10.80 6.12
C TYR A 159 -6.38 11.36 7.52
N PRO A 160 -6.90 12.56 7.84
CA PRO A 160 -6.89 13.10 9.20
C PRO A 160 -7.87 12.34 10.12
N ALA A 161 -7.66 12.45 11.43
CA ALA A 161 -8.40 11.67 12.43
C ALA A 161 -9.92 11.92 12.40
N ASP A 162 -10.36 13.13 12.11
CA ASP A 162 -11.76 13.50 12.02
C ASP A 162 -12.44 12.86 10.80
N GLU A 163 -11.81 12.84 9.64
CA GLU A 163 -12.33 12.16 8.45
C GLU A 163 -12.39 10.63 8.67
N ILE A 164 -11.34 10.03 9.24
CA ILE A 164 -11.34 8.59 9.60
C ILE A 164 -12.47 8.28 10.57
N THR A 165 -12.68 9.13 11.57
CA THR A 165 -13.73 8.97 12.57
C THR A 165 -15.13 9.05 11.93
N ALA A 166 -15.34 9.99 11.03
CA ALA A 166 -16.61 10.15 10.32
C ALA A 166 -16.92 8.93 9.43
N ILE A 167 -15.94 8.48 8.64
CA ILE A 167 -16.06 7.30 7.78
C ILE A 167 -16.30 6.03 8.61
N GLY A 168 -15.55 5.86 9.69
CA GLY A 168 -15.68 4.68 10.55
C GLY A 168 -17.03 4.59 11.26
N ARG A 169 -17.56 5.72 11.74
CA ARG A 169 -18.92 5.78 12.33
C ARG A 169 -19.99 5.49 11.30
N TRP A 170 -19.89 6.07 10.11
CA TRP A 170 -20.78 5.76 9.00
C TRP A 170 -20.77 4.26 8.67
N ALA A 171 -19.62 3.64 8.58
CA ALA A 171 -19.50 2.22 8.31
C ALA A 171 -20.11 1.36 9.43
N ALA A 172 -19.86 1.71 10.69
CA ALA A 172 -20.43 1.02 11.86
C ALA A 172 -21.95 1.13 11.90
N GLU A 173 -22.51 2.31 11.63
CA GLU A 173 -23.98 2.56 11.60
C GLU A 173 -24.68 1.70 10.56
N HIS A 174 -24.05 1.49 9.40
CA HIS A 174 -24.63 0.71 8.31
C HIS A 174 -24.20 -0.77 8.28
N GLY A 175 -23.39 -1.23 9.25
CA GLY A 175 -22.90 -2.61 9.29
C GLY A 175 -21.97 -2.97 8.11
N ILE A 176 -21.29 -1.96 7.55
CA ILE A 176 -20.37 -2.12 6.43
C ILE A 176 -18.98 -2.49 6.96
N TRP A 177 -18.41 -3.55 6.42
CA TRP A 177 -17.04 -3.94 6.75
C TRP A 177 -16.02 -2.93 6.23
N VAL A 178 -15.01 -2.64 7.03
CA VAL A 178 -13.85 -1.87 6.58
C VAL A 178 -12.62 -2.76 6.51
N ILE A 179 -12.09 -2.93 5.30
CA ILE A 179 -10.78 -3.54 5.06
C ILE A 179 -9.76 -2.40 5.02
N ALA A 180 -9.05 -2.20 6.12
CA ALA A 180 -8.10 -1.10 6.29
C ALA A 180 -6.68 -1.58 5.99
N ASP A 181 -6.09 -1.11 4.89
CA ASP A 181 -4.67 -1.37 4.57
C ASP A 181 -3.80 -0.28 5.21
N GLU A 182 -3.06 -0.66 6.25
CA GLU A 182 -2.21 0.18 7.07
C GLU A 182 -0.70 -0.05 6.79
N ILE A 183 -0.36 -0.65 5.63
CA ILE A 183 1.02 -1.08 5.30
C ILE A 183 2.05 0.04 5.32
N TYR A 184 1.63 1.30 5.21
CA TYR A 184 2.49 2.49 5.23
C TYR A 184 2.43 3.27 6.54
N GLU A 185 1.92 2.71 7.63
CA GLU A 185 1.68 3.37 8.91
C GLU A 185 2.87 4.19 9.46
N HIS A 186 4.11 3.74 9.24
CA HIS A 186 5.34 4.45 9.67
C HIS A 186 5.90 5.40 8.63
N LEU A 187 5.33 5.45 7.43
CA LEU A 187 5.81 6.29 6.34
C LEU A 187 4.87 7.49 6.15
N THR A 188 4.90 8.38 7.11
CA THR A 188 4.23 9.69 7.07
C THR A 188 5.26 10.79 7.22
N TYR A 189 4.99 11.97 6.65
CA TYR A 189 5.93 13.08 6.56
C TYR A 189 5.32 14.37 7.10
N ASP A 190 6.19 15.34 7.39
CA ASP A 190 5.82 16.59 8.01
C ASP A 190 5.03 16.33 9.32
N ASP A 191 3.93 17.01 9.58
CA ASP A 191 3.10 16.84 10.76
C ASP A 191 1.97 15.81 10.61
N HIS A 192 1.97 15.05 9.49
CA HIS A 192 0.96 14.03 9.24
C HIS A 192 1.25 12.76 10.08
N VAL A 193 0.20 12.25 10.72
CA VAL A 193 0.26 11.06 11.56
C VAL A 193 -0.73 10.03 11.04
N HIS A 194 -0.29 8.77 10.99
CA HIS A 194 -1.20 7.66 10.73
C HIS A 194 -2.12 7.43 11.94
N HIS A 195 -3.39 7.23 11.68
CA HIS A 195 -4.38 6.84 12.67
C HIS A 195 -5.08 5.56 12.21
N SER A 196 -5.11 4.55 13.08
CA SER A 196 -5.94 3.36 12.83
C SER A 196 -7.40 3.66 13.14
N MET A 197 -8.29 3.36 12.19
CA MET A 197 -9.73 3.57 12.37
C MET A 197 -10.27 2.83 13.59
N ARG A 198 -9.77 1.64 13.87
CA ARG A 198 -10.18 0.83 15.02
C ARG A 198 -9.89 1.50 16.37
N ALA A 199 -8.84 2.30 16.46
CA ALA A 199 -8.52 3.07 17.66
C ALA A 199 -9.46 4.28 17.84
N LEU A 200 -9.80 4.97 16.74
CA LEU A 200 -10.66 6.16 16.77
C LEU A 200 -12.15 5.83 16.89
N VAL A 201 -12.56 4.67 16.38
CA VAL A 201 -13.96 4.22 16.32
C VAL A 201 -14.07 2.81 16.90
N PRO A 202 -14.06 2.65 18.23
CA PRO A 202 -14.14 1.34 18.89
C PRO A 202 -15.37 0.51 18.50
N GLU A 203 -16.47 1.16 18.18
CA GLU A 203 -17.75 0.54 17.80
C GLU A 203 -17.69 -0.24 16.47
N ILE A 204 -16.68 -0.03 15.61
CA ILE A 204 -16.53 -0.74 14.35
C ILE A 204 -15.93 -2.16 14.52
N ALA A 205 -15.61 -2.56 15.74
CA ALA A 205 -14.83 -3.77 16.04
C ALA A 205 -15.29 -5.03 15.30
N ASP A 206 -16.59 -5.24 15.21
CA ASP A 206 -17.18 -6.44 14.60
C ASP A 206 -17.23 -6.39 13.05
N HIS A 207 -16.89 -5.25 12.47
CA HIS A 207 -16.90 -5.02 11.01
C HIS A 207 -15.56 -4.40 10.52
N PHE A 208 -14.46 -4.70 11.19
CA PHE A 208 -13.17 -4.12 10.86
C PHE A 208 -12.10 -5.20 10.71
N VAL A 209 -11.28 -5.07 9.68
CA VAL A 209 -10.05 -5.85 9.51
C VAL A 209 -8.90 -4.95 9.13
N ALA A 210 -7.85 -4.92 9.95
CA ALA A 210 -6.59 -4.29 9.61
C ALA A 210 -5.73 -5.25 8.79
N VAL A 211 -5.17 -4.76 7.71
CA VAL A 211 -4.18 -5.44 6.88
C VAL A 211 -2.86 -4.69 7.00
N ASN A 212 -1.78 -5.41 7.27
CA ASN A 212 -0.46 -4.81 7.40
C ASN A 212 0.65 -5.83 7.08
N GLY A 213 1.92 -5.45 7.22
CA GLY A 213 3.05 -6.35 6.98
C GLY A 213 4.41 -5.68 7.17
N VAL A 214 5.45 -6.48 7.11
CA VAL A 214 6.84 -6.02 7.28
C VAL A 214 7.43 -5.39 6.00
N ALA A 215 6.75 -5.53 4.87
CA ALA A 215 7.31 -5.28 3.54
C ALA A 215 7.82 -3.85 3.34
N LYS A 216 7.10 -2.84 3.86
CA LYS A 216 7.40 -1.42 3.63
C LYS A 216 8.18 -0.81 4.77
N THR A 217 7.67 -0.94 5.98
CA THR A 217 8.28 -0.39 7.20
C THR A 217 9.70 -0.91 7.42
N TYR A 218 9.96 -2.18 7.14
CA TYR A 218 11.25 -2.83 7.45
C TYR A 218 12.06 -3.24 6.21
N ALA A 219 11.73 -2.73 5.02
CA ALA A 219 12.39 -3.08 3.75
C ALA A 219 12.45 -4.61 3.52
N MET A 220 11.33 -5.30 3.72
CA MET A 220 11.23 -6.77 3.71
C MET A 220 10.28 -7.29 2.64
N THR A 221 10.25 -6.69 1.45
CA THR A 221 9.30 -7.09 0.39
C THR A 221 9.47 -8.54 -0.04
N GLY A 222 10.72 -9.01 -0.15
CA GLY A 222 11.08 -10.38 -0.56
C GLY A 222 10.80 -11.45 0.51
N TRP A 223 10.65 -11.08 1.78
CA TRP A 223 10.42 -12.02 2.89
C TRP A 223 8.99 -12.55 2.96
N ARG A 224 8.03 -11.87 2.31
CA ARG A 224 6.64 -12.32 2.18
C ARG A 224 5.94 -12.53 3.52
N ILE A 225 6.04 -11.59 4.45
CA ILE A 225 5.27 -11.59 5.70
C ILE A 225 4.32 -10.40 5.76
N GLY A 226 3.06 -10.70 6.03
CA GLY A 226 1.99 -9.77 6.38
C GLY A 226 1.07 -10.42 7.40
N TRP A 227 0.04 -9.72 7.75
CA TRP A 227 -1.01 -10.20 8.66
C TRP A 227 -2.31 -9.48 8.42
N MET A 228 -3.39 -10.11 8.87
CA MET A 228 -4.69 -9.48 9.07
C MET A 228 -5.11 -9.63 10.53
N ILE A 229 -5.80 -8.61 11.05
CA ILE A 229 -6.32 -8.57 12.41
C ILE A 229 -7.79 -8.16 12.35
N GLY A 230 -8.68 -8.98 12.89
CA GLY A 230 -10.12 -8.74 12.85
C GLY A 230 -10.89 -9.66 13.80
N PRO A 231 -12.23 -9.69 13.73
CA PRO A 231 -13.05 -10.57 14.56
C PRO A 231 -12.70 -12.04 14.43
N ASP A 232 -12.87 -12.81 15.50
CA ASP A 232 -12.46 -14.22 15.60
C ASP A 232 -13.09 -15.12 14.52
N ASP A 233 -14.33 -14.85 14.12
CA ASP A 233 -15.03 -15.60 13.10
C ASP A 233 -14.44 -15.36 11.70
N LEU A 234 -14.11 -14.11 11.37
CA LEU A 234 -13.41 -13.75 10.13
C LEU A 234 -12.01 -14.37 10.09
N ILE A 235 -11.25 -14.25 11.20
CA ILE A 235 -9.89 -14.78 11.28
C ILE A 235 -9.89 -16.31 11.17
N ARG A 236 -10.88 -16.98 11.74
CA ARG A 236 -11.07 -18.43 11.62
C ARG A 236 -11.41 -18.83 10.18
N ALA A 237 -12.32 -18.10 9.52
CA ALA A 237 -12.67 -18.38 8.12
C ALA A 237 -11.47 -18.18 7.17
N ALA A 238 -10.76 -17.07 7.30
CA ALA A 238 -9.54 -16.79 6.54
C ALA A 238 -8.42 -17.79 6.84
N GLY A 239 -8.27 -18.21 8.10
CA GLY A 239 -7.30 -19.22 8.51
C GLY A 239 -7.60 -20.61 7.91
N ASN A 240 -8.87 -21.00 7.82
CA ASN A 240 -9.28 -22.22 7.12
C ASN A 240 -8.95 -22.14 5.62
N LEU A 241 -9.29 -21.02 4.96
CA LEU A 241 -8.94 -20.79 3.56
C LEU A 241 -7.43 -20.89 3.34
N GLN A 242 -6.64 -20.22 4.19
CA GLN A 242 -5.17 -20.25 4.12
C GLN A 242 -4.61 -21.65 4.33
N SER A 243 -5.16 -22.43 5.25
CA SER A 243 -4.65 -23.78 5.55
C SER A 243 -4.76 -24.72 4.35
N HIS A 244 -5.77 -24.54 3.49
CA HIS A 244 -5.98 -25.29 2.26
C HIS A 244 -5.35 -24.67 1.03
N GLY A 245 -5.11 -23.36 1.04
CA GLY A 245 -4.51 -22.63 -0.07
C GLY A 245 -2.98 -22.67 -0.06
N THR A 246 -2.38 -22.22 1.03
CA THR A 246 -0.92 -22.02 1.12
C THR A 246 -0.27 -22.69 2.33
N SER A 247 -1.06 -23.22 3.27
CA SER A 247 -0.58 -23.71 4.57
C SER A 247 0.10 -22.59 5.39
N ASN A 248 1.04 -22.92 6.30
CA ASN A 248 1.76 -21.94 7.09
C ASN A 248 2.74 -21.11 6.25
N VAL A 249 2.97 -19.87 6.68
CA VAL A 249 4.02 -19.03 6.11
C VAL A 249 5.41 -19.56 6.50
N SER A 250 6.43 -19.29 5.68
CA SER A 250 7.82 -19.68 5.94
C SER A 250 8.25 -19.34 7.37
N ASN A 251 8.69 -20.37 8.13
CA ASN A 251 9.11 -20.19 9.52
C ASN A 251 10.32 -19.25 9.65
N VAL A 252 11.29 -19.36 8.73
CA VAL A 252 12.46 -18.48 8.68
C VAL A 252 12.03 -17.03 8.50
N SER A 253 11.11 -16.78 7.57
CA SER A 253 10.56 -15.44 7.36
C SER A 253 9.76 -14.93 8.57
N GLN A 254 9.03 -15.81 9.26
CA GLN A 254 8.31 -15.45 10.48
C GLN A 254 9.26 -15.09 11.63
N ARG A 255 10.42 -15.77 11.76
CA ARG A 255 11.45 -15.44 12.75
C ARG A 255 12.12 -14.09 12.44
N ALA A 256 12.38 -13.81 11.17
CA ALA A 256 12.85 -12.50 10.72
C ALA A 256 11.81 -11.40 11.04
N ALA A 257 10.54 -11.64 10.75
CA ALA A 257 9.46 -10.70 11.06
C ALA A 257 9.30 -10.47 12.58
N LEU A 258 9.49 -11.51 13.39
CA LEU A 258 9.50 -11.40 14.86
C LEU A 258 10.59 -10.43 15.32
N ALA A 259 11.81 -10.55 14.81
CA ALA A 259 12.90 -9.62 15.11
C ALA A 259 12.55 -8.19 14.68
N ALA A 260 11.97 -8.02 13.49
CA ALA A 260 11.55 -6.73 12.95
C ALA A 260 10.53 -6.02 13.84
N VAL A 261 9.42 -6.70 14.20
CA VAL A 261 8.30 -6.07 14.94
C VAL A 261 8.60 -5.90 16.44
N SER A 262 9.53 -6.69 16.97
CA SER A 262 9.96 -6.62 18.38
C SER A 262 11.13 -5.67 18.60
N GLY A 263 11.84 -5.28 17.54
CA GLY A 263 12.97 -4.35 17.57
C GLY A 263 12.54 -2.89 17.79
N ASP A 264 13.51 -2.03 17.94
CA ASP A 264 13.28 -0.59 17.90
C ASP A 264 13.00 -0.10 16.47
N LEU A 265 12.65 1.17 16.32
CA LEU A 265 12.30 1.78 15.04
C LEU A 265 13.41 2.70 14.50
N THR A 266 14.66 2.53 14.95
CA THR A 266 15.79 3.40 14.53
C THR A 266 16.04 3.28 13.04
N ASP A 267 16.19 2.07 12.51
CA ASP A 267 16.36 1.84 11.07
C ASP A 267 15.17 2.37 10.25
N VAL A 268 13.96 2.26 10.80
CA VAL A 268 12.73 2.78 10.16
C VAL A 268 12.76 4.32 10.11
N ALA A 269 13.20 4.97 11.18
CA ALA A 269 13.33 6.43 11.23
C ALA A 269 14.36 6.94 10.22
N ASP A 270 15.49 6.26 10.07
CA ASP A 270 16.54 6.62 9.11
C ASP A 270 16.09 6.45 7.66
N MET A 271 15.40 5.35 7.35
CA MET A 271 14.79 5.14 6.03
C MET A 271 13.73 6.20 5.73
N ARG A 272 12.86 6.52 6.70
CA ARG A 272 11.83 7.56 6.55
C ARG A 272 12.46 8.94 6.30
N ALA A 273 13.53 9.30 7.01
CA ALA A 273 14.24 10.55 6.80
C ALA A 273 14.84 10.63 5.38
N SER A 274 15.35 9.52 4.87
CA SER A 274 15.86 9.43 3.50
C SER A 274 14.74 9.57 2.46
N PHE A 275 13.60 8.91 2.68
CA PHE A 275 12.41 9.08 1.82
C PHE A 275 11.88 10.51 1.85
N ASP A 276 11.85 11.17 3.01
CA ASP A 276 11.38 12.57 3.10
C ASP A 276 12.27 13.53 2.31
N ARG A 277 13.59 13.38 2.38
CA ARG A 277 14.54 14.17 1.58
C ARG A 277 14.27 13.97 0.07
N ARG A 278 14.13 12.72 -0.38
CA ARG A 278 13.85 12.39 -1.79
C ARG A 278 12.46 12.86 -2.23
N ARG A 279 11.45 12.74 -1.37
CA ARG A 279 10.11 13.29 -1.59
C ARG A 279 10.16 14.78 -1.88
N ARG A 280 10.82 15.56 -1.03
CA ARG A 280 10.95 17.02 -1.19
C ARG A 280 11.64 17.37 -2.51
N ARG A 281 12.74 16.69 -2.83
CA ARG A 281 13.45 16.90 -4.09
C ARG A 281 12.57 16.56 -5.30
N MET A 282 11.86 15.42 -5.26
CA MET A 282 10.96 15.02 -6.35
C MET A 282 9.83 16.03 -6.55
N VAL A 283 9.19 16.49 -5.47
CA VAL A 283 8.12 17.49 -5.52
C VAL A 283 8.63 18.80 -6.13
N GLU A 284 9.79 19.29 -5.69
CA GLU A 284 10.43 20.49 -6.24
C GLU A 284 10.67 20.37 -7.75
N MET A 285 11.31 19.28 -8.18
CA MET A 285 11.65 19.06 -9.59
C MET A 285 10.41 18.87 -10.47
N LEU A 286 9.39 18.13 -10.02
CA LEU A 286 8.15 17.94 -10.76
C LEU A 286 7.37 19.27 -10.93
N ARG A 287 7.27 20.08 -9.87
CA ARG A 287 6.61 21.38 -9.92
C ARG A 287 7.34 22.43 -10.78
N ALA A 288 8.62 22.23 -11.04
CA ALA A 288 9.39 23.07 -11.95
C ALA A 288 9.07 22.81 -13.44
N ILE A 289 8.36 21.70 -13.74
CA ILE A 289 7.93 21.38 -15.11
C ILE A 289 6.60 22.09 -15.37
N ASP A 290 6.59 23.04 -16.28
CA ASP A 290 5.37 23.79 -16.66
C ASP A 290 4.29 22.83 -17.21
N GLY A 291 3.11 22.86 -16.60
CA GLY A 291 1.99 22.00 -16.93
C GLY A 291 1.89 20.72 -16.07
N VAL A 292 2.79 20.48 -15.11
CA VAL A 292 2.64 19.45 -14.09
C VAL A 292 1.98 20.02 -12.84
N ASP A 293 0.85 19.47 -12.41
CA ASP A 293 0.26 19.74 -11.10
C ASP A 293 0.46 18.55 -10.16
N LEU A 294 0.71 18.84 -8.88
CA LEU A 294 1.07 17.82 -7.91
C LEU A 294 0.70 18.23 -6.48
N LEU A 295 -0.10 17.43 -5.80
CA LEU A 295 -0.22 17.48 -4.34
C LEU A 295 1.06 16.91 -3.70
N THR A 296 1.54 17.58 -2.66
CA THR A 296 2.67 17.06 -1.88
C THR A 296 2.26 15.76 -1.19
N PRO A 297 2.95 14.63 -1.46
CA PRO A 297 2.65 13.38 -0.77
C PRO A 297 2.86 13.52 0.74
N GLN A 298 1.89 13.08 1.52
CA GLN A 298 1.87 13.13 2.98
C GLN A 298 2.38 11.84 3.61
N GLY A 299 2.36 10.74 2.83
CA GLY A 299 2.81 9.43 3.27
C GLY A 299 3.22 8.52 2.11
N ALA A 300 3.50 7.26 2.43
CA ALA A 300 4.04 6.24 1.52
C ALA A 300 5.38 6.69 0.89
N PHE A 301 5.68 6.29 -0.34
CA PHE A 301 6.87 6.75 -1.07
C PHE A 301 6.58 6.97 -2.57
N TYR A 302 5.42 7.61 -2.85
CA TYR A 302 4.96 7.91 -4.20
C TYR A 302 4.58 9.37 -4.36
N ALA A 303 4.89 9.93 -5.53
CA ALA A 303 4.29 11.14 -6.07
C ALA A 303 3.29 10.76 -7.16
N PHE A 304 2.20 11.52 -7.27
CA PHE A 304 1.11 11.25 -8.21
C PHE A 304 0.73 12.53 -8.98
N PRO A 305 1.63 12.99 -9.90
CA PRO A 305 1.40 14.19 -10.68
C PRO A 305 0.27 14.01 -11.71
N ASP A 306 -0.46 15.11 -11.93
CA ASP A 306 -1.34 15.32 -13.07
C ASP A 306 -0.49 15.66 -14.30
N LEU A 307 -0.67 14.89 -15.36
CA LEU A 307 0.00 15.03 -16.66
C LEU A 307 -0.97 15.34 -17.80
N THR A 308 -2.22 15.69 -17.48
CA THR A 308 -3.28 15.96 -18.48
C THR A 308 -2.89 17.07 -19.46
N ALA A 309 -2.11 18.06 -19.01
CA ALA A 309 -1.62 19.14 -19.86
C ALA A 309 -0.73 18.69 -21.02
N PHE A 310 -0.19 17.48 -20.97
CA PHE A 310 0.66 16.89 -22.02
C PHE A 310 -0.10 15.98 -22.98
N LEU A 311 -1.36 15.66 -22.69
CA LEU A 311 -2.20 14.87 -23.59
C LEU A 311 -2.71 15.73 -24.75
N GLY A 312 -2.70 15.16 -25.96
CA GLY A 312 -3.05 15.89 -27.17
C GLY A 312 -1.96 16.83 -27.71
N ARG A 313 -0.84 16.99 -27.01
CA ARG A 313 0.34 17.78 -27.41
C ARG A 313 1.43 16.89 -28.00
N LYS A 314 2.36 17.49 -28.75
CA LYS A 314 3.59 16.81 -29.17
C LYS A 314 4.56 16.74 -27.99
N VAL A 315 5.02 15.53 -27.67
CA VAL A 315 6.08 15.22 -26.71
C VAL A 315 7.06 14.29 -27.43
N GLY A 316 8.33 14.66 -27.54
CA GLY A 316 9.32 13.89 -28.30
C GLY A 316 8.90 13.63 -29.77
N GLY A 317 8.21 14.62 -30.40
CA GLY A 317 7.71 14.49 -31.78
C GLY A 317 6.45 13.63 -31.94
N ARG A 318 5.91 13.03 -30.88
CA ARG A 318 4.73 12.13 -30.86
C ARG A 318 3.58 12.77 -30.09
N VAL A 319 2.36 12.33 -30.32
CA VAL A 319 1.17 12.80 -29.59
C VAL A 319 0.60 11.62 -28.80
N ALA A 320 0.42 11.81 -27.50
CA ALA A 320 -0.27 10.88 -26.62
C ALA A 320 -1.68 11.38 -26.34
N THR A 321 -2.66 10.50 -26.35
CA THR A 321 -4.06 10.78 -25.99
C THR A 321 -4.43 10.20 -24.61
N THR A 322 -3.60 9.29 -24.09
CA THR A 322 -3.73 8.67 -22.79
C THR A 322 -2.42 8.76 -22.01
N THR A 323 -2.48 8.64 -20.68
CA THR A 323 -1.26 8.63 -19.86
C THR A 323 -0.43 7.35 -20.13
N SER A 324 -1.07 6.26 -20.51
CA SER A 324 -0.39 5.02 -20.92
C SER A 324 0.48 5.23 -22.17
N GLU A 325 -0.03 5.96 -23.18
CA GLU A 325 0.74 6.34 -24.35
C GLU A 325 1.86 7.32 -23.99
N LEU A 326 1.59 8.30 -23.12
CA LEU A 326 2.61 9.24 -22.65
C LEU A 326 3.73 8.52 -21.89
N ALA A 327 3.39 7.58 -21.02
CA ALA A 327 4.37 6.76 -20.30
C ALA A 327 5.25 5.93 -21.27
N THR A 328 4.69 5.47 -22.39
CA THR A 328 5.45 4.78 -23.44
C THR A 328 6.42 5.73 -24.14
N ILE A 329 6.00 6.96 -24.46
CA ILE A 329 6.88 7.98 -25.05
C ILE A 329 8.03 8.31 -24.07
N ILE A 330 7.72 8.55 -22.79
CA ILE A 330 8.73 8.83 -21.76
C ILE A 330 9.73 7.66 -21.65
N LEU A 331 9.25 6.42 -21.72
CA LEU A 331 10.13 5.25 -21.66
C LEU A 331 11.08 5.17 -22.86
N GLU A 332 10.57 5.41 -24.07
CA GLU A 332 11.31 5.23 -25.31
C GLU A 332 12.26 6.40 -25.61
N GLU A 333 11.85 7.64 -25.32
CA GLU A 333 12.62 8.84 -25.66
C GLU A 333 13.54 9.28 -24.50
N ALA A 334 13.09 9.16 -23.24
CA ALA A 334 13.87 9.58 -22.08
C ALA A 334 14.56 8.42 -21.33
N ASN A 335 14.29 7.16 -21.69
CA ASN A 335 14.72 5.98 -20.93
C ASN A 335 14.26 6.00 -19.47
N VAL A 336 13.05 6.49 -19.20
CA VAL A 336 12.47 6.56 -17.86
C VAL A 336 11.13 5.82 -17.82
N ALA A 337 10.97 4.91 -16.85
CA ALA A 337 9.76 4.15 -16.66
C ALA A 337 8.92 4.71 -15.50
N ILE A 338 7.69 5.15 -15.79
CA ILE A 338 6.66 5.56 -14.84
C ILE A 338 5.47 4.62 -14.90
N VAL A 339 4.53 4.71 -13.95
CA VAL A 339 3.31 3.90 -14.01
C VAL A 339 2.12 4.81 -14.33
N PRO A 340 1.41 4.58 -15.46
CA PRO A 340 0.30 5.42 -15.85
C PRO A 340 -0.89 5.31 -14.90
N GLY A 341 -1.63 6.40 -14.74
CA GLY A 341 -2.73 6.53 -13.80
C GLY A 341 -3.94 5.64 -14.11
N GLU A 342 -4.11 5.23 -15.35
CA GLU A 342 -5.14 4.26 -15.76
C GLU A 342 -5.05 2.96 -14.96
N ALA A 343 -3.84 2.53 -14.60
CA ALA A 343 -3.63 1.34 -13.77
C ALA A 343 -4.22 1.49 -12.35
N PHE A 344 -4.45 2.71 -11.91
CA PHE A 344 -4.96 3.06 -10.58
C PHE A 344 -6.39 3.62 -10.62
N GLY A 345 -7.06 3.55 -11.78
CA GLY A 345 -8.39 4.13 -12.00
C GLY A 345 -8.40 5.66 -12.07
N ALA A 346 -7.28 6.30 -12.43
CA ALA A 346 -7.12 7.75 -12.50
C ALA A 346 -6.40 8.17 -13.79
N PRO A 347 -7.09 8.15 -14.95
CA PRO A 347 -6.53 8.64 -16.21
C PRO A 347 -6.03 10.09 -16.08
N GLY A 348 -4.98 10.43 -16.78
CA GLY A 348 -4.36 11.77 -16.75
C GLY A 348 -3.23 11.90 -15.71
N TYR A 349 -3.17 11.01 -14.74
CA TYR A 349 -2.13 10.99 -13.71
C TYR A 349 -1.05 9.95 -13.99
N ALA A 350 0.06 10.01 -13.25
CA ALA A 350 1.07 8.94 -13.22
C ALA A 350 1.64 8.76 -11.82
N ARG A 351 2.02 7.54 -11.47
CA ARG A 351 2.73 7.26 -10.22
C ARG A 351 4.23 7.20 -10.45
N LEU A 352 4.98 7.99 -9.66
CA LEU A 352 6.42 7.96 -9.57
C LEU A 352 6.82 7.60 -8.13
N SER A 353 7.62 6.54 -7.97
CA SER A 353 8.17 6.16 -6.67
C SER A 353 9.43 6.97 -6.38
N PHE A 354 9.58 7.51 -5.16
CA PHE A 354 10.85 8.07 -4.70
C PHE A 354 11.69 7.07 -3.86
N ALA A 355 11.32 5.79 -3.89
CA ALA A 355 12.10 4.71 -3.33
C ALA A 355 13.15 4.23 -4.35
N LEU A 356 14.12 5.09 -4.67
CA LEU A 356 15.27 4.82 -5.53
C LEU A 356 16.44 5.73 -5.15
N GLY A 357 17.65 5.42 -5.62
CA GLY A 357 18.85 6.20 -5.32
C GLY A 357 18.73 7.68 -5.69
N ASP A 358 19.40 8.56 -4.92
CA ASP A 358 19.32 10.01 -5.10
C ASP A 358 19.80 10.49 -6.49
N ASP A 359 20.81 9.78 -7.08
CA ASP A 359 21.34 10.09 -8.42
C ASP A 359 20.32 9.70 -9.51
N ASP A 360 19.79 8.47 -9.47
CA ASP A 360 18.77 8.00 -10.40
C ASP A 360 17.50 8.86 -10.31
N LEU A 361 17.11 9.28 -9.10
CA LEU A 361 15.96 10.17 -8.90
C LEU A 361 16.16 11.51 -9.62
N GLY A 362 17.30 12.16 -9.38
CA GLY A 362 17.61 13.45 -10.00
C GLY A 362 17.72 13.36 -11.51
N GLU A 363 18.49 12.40 -12.02
CA GLU A 363 18.69 12.20 -13.45
C GLU A 363 17.38 11.84 -14.17
N GLY A 364 16.59 10.92 -13.62
CA GLY A 364 15.33 10.52 -14.22
C GLY A 364 14.32 11.67 -14.31
N LEU A 365 14.21 12.50 -13.28
CA LEU A 365 13.33 13.68 -13.30
C LEU A 365 13.82 14.76 -14.27
N THR A 366 15.13 14.96 -14.39
CA THR A 366 15.72 15.87 -15.38
C THR A 366 15.34 15.44 -16.80
N ARG A 367 15.51 14.16 -17.15
CA ARG A 367 15.14 13.62 -18.47
C ARG A 367 13.64 13.76 -18.75
N ILE A 368 12.77 13.52 -17.75
CA ILE A 368 11.33 13.75 -17.91
C ILE A 368 11.06 15.22 -18.20
N GLY A 369 11.64 16.13 -17.41
CA GLY A 369 11.46 17.57 -17.58
C GLY A 369 11.90 18.06 -18.96
N GLU A 370 13.09 17.69 -19.43
CA GLU A 370 13.60 18.04 -20.75
C GLU A 370 12.69 17.53 -21.89
N LEU A 371 12.18 16.29 -21.77
CA LEU A 371 11.28 15.72 -22.76
C LEU A 371 9.91 16.41 -22.80
N LEU A 372 9.36 16.78 -21.64
CA LEU A 372 8.01 17.37 -21.55
C LEU A 372 8.01 18.87 -21.93
N THR A 373 9.14 19.56 -21.82
CA THR A 373 9.27 21.02 -22.13
C THR A 373 9.88 21.32 -23.48
N GLY A 374 10.60 20.37 -24.10
CA GLY A 374 11.21 20.50 -25.44
C GLY A 374 10.27 20.10 -26.53
#